data_c2cd2894b0cce0c3c099c9a83d770ecc
#
_entry.id   c2cd2894b0cce0c3c099c9a83d770ecc
#
_cell.length_a   1.000
_cell.length_b   1.000
_cell.length_c   1.000
_cell.angle_alpha   90.00
_cell.angle_beta   90.00
_cell.angle_gamma   90.00
#
_symmetry.space_group_name_H-M   'P 1'
#
loop_
_entity.id
_entity.type
_entity.pdbx_description
1 polymer ?
#
loop_
_entity_poly.entity_id
_entity_poly.type
_entity_poly.pdbx_seq_one_letter_code
_entity_poly.pdbx_strand_id
1 'polypeptide(L)'
;MTTSKEQGEKLLKEAQWIFEKDLKGAMEEENYNLAIRRAQEVVELSLKGCLRILGIDYPKVHYAGLLFVKEAGKKLNFNKNTLTEIERISRWLAEARAPSFYGERDFTSEDAKKAFKDAAFVIAEIKARSRY
;
A
#
# COMPACT_ATOMS: atom_id res chain seq x y z
N MET A 1 -0.64 20.13 -18.42
CA MET A 1 -1.02 20.05 -16.98
C MET A 1 -1.46 18.64 -16.64
N THR A 2 -0.94 18.06 -15.56
CA THR A 2 -1.27 16.71 -15.14
C THR A 2 -2.56 16.72 -14.31
N THR A 3 -3.53 15.89 -14.68
CA THR A 3 -4.79 15.77 -13.93
C THR A 3 -4.59 14.94 -12.67
N SER A 4 -5.54 15.02 -11.75
CA SER A 4 -5.55 14.19 -10.54
C SER A 4 -5.61 12.69 -10.91
N LYS A 5 -6.40 12.35 -11.92
CA LYS A 5 -6.49 10.97 -12.42
C LYS A 5 -5.14 10.47 -12.93
N GLU A 6 -4.45 11.28 -13.74
CA GLU A 6 -3.14 10.92 -14.27
C GLU A 6 -2.10 10.76 -13.17
N GLN A 7 -2.14 11.62 -12.16
CA GLN A 7 -1.25 11.51 -11.00
C GLN A 7 -1.52 10.20 -10.25
N GLY A 8 -2.79 9.86 -10.06
CA GLY A 8 -3.17 8.61 -9.40
C GLY A 8 -2.70 7.38 -10.17
N GLU A 9 -2.87 7.40 -11.50
CA GLU A 9 -2.40 6.30 -12.35
C GLU A 9 -0.89 6.11 -12.26
N LYS A 10 -0.13 7.21 -12.18
CA LYS A 10 1.33 7.13 -11.99
C LYS A 10 1.70 6.50 -10.66
N LEU A 11 0.97 6.84 -9.59
CA LEU A 11 1.21 6.24 -8.27
C LEU A 11 0.92 4.74 -8.28
N LEU A 12 -0.15 4.32 -8.96
CA LEU A 12 -0.48 2.89 -9.06
C LEU A 12 0.57 2.13 -9.88
N LYS A 13 1.07 2.72 -10.95
CA LYS A 13 2.16 2.13 -11.74
C LYS A 13 3.42 1.97 -10.90
N GLU A 14 3.75 2.97 -10.12
CA GLU A 14 4.93 2.92 -9.25
C GLU A 14 4.76 1.83 -8.18
N ALA A 15 3.57 1.74 -7.58
CA ALA A 15 3.28 0.69 -6.60
C ALA A 15 3.49 -0.70 -7.22
N GLN A 16 3.00 -0.92 -8.44
CA GLN A 16 3.15 -2.19 -9.14
C GLN A 16 4.62 -2.50 -9.41
N TRP A 17 5.38 -1.49 -9.84
CA TRP A 17 6.81 -1.66 -10.12
C TRP A 17 7.59 -2.02 -8.85
N ILE A 18 7.33 -1.31 -7.74
CA ILE A 18 7.97 -1.59 -6.47
C ILE A 18 7.64 -3.01 -6.00
N PHE A 19 6.37 -3.41 -6.16
CA PHE A 19 5.94 -4.76 -5.79
C PHE A 19 6.71 -5.83 -6.59
N GLU A 20 6.79 -5.68 -7.90
CA GLU A 20 7.37 -6.69 -8.78
C GLU A 20 8.88 -6.74 -8.75
N LYS A 21 9.54 -5.61 -8.46
CA LYS A 21 11.00 -5.52 -8.49
C LYS A 21 11.59 -5.45 -7.09
N ASP A 22 11.35 -4.34 -6.38
CA ASP A 22 12.01 -4.10 -5.10
C ASP A 22 11.53 -5.03 -4.00
N LEU A 23 10.23 -5.24 -3.87
CA LEU A 23 9.68 -6.08 -2.81
C LEU A 23 10.06 -7.55 -3.05
N LYS A 24 9.85 -8.05 -4.25
CA LYS A 24 10.24 -9.43 -4.58
C LYS A 24 11.75 -9.63 -4.45
N GLY A 25 12.53 -8.65 -4.88
CA GLY A 25 13.99 -8.70 -4.72
C GLY A 25 14.42 -8.77 -3.26
N ALA A 26 13.80 -7.95 -2.41
CA ALA A 26 14.09 -7.98 -0.98
C ALA A 26 13.73 -9.35 -0.36
N MET A 27 12.61 -9.95 -0.79
CA MET A 27 12.22 -11.29 -0.32
C MET A 27 13.23 -12.35 -0.76
N GLU A 28 13.66 -12.31 -2.01
CA GLU A 28 14.64 -13.28 -2.54
C GLU A 28 15.98 -13.19 -1.83
N GLU A 29 16.41 -11.97 -1.48
CA GLU A 29 17.67 -11.74 -0.78
C GLU A 29 17.54 -11.87 0.73
N GLU A 30 16.37 -12.25 1.23
CA GLU A 30 16.09 -12.40 2.66
C GLU A 30 16.36 -11.11 3.45
N ASN A 31 16.18 -9.96 2.80
CA ASN A 31 16.30 -8.66 3.44
C ASN A 31 14.93 -8.26 4.00
N TYR A 32 14.62 -8.81 5.17
CA TYR A 32 13.25 -8.72 5.72
C TYR A 32 12.84 -7.30 6.13
N ASN A 33 13.76 -6.54 6.72
CA ASN A 33 13.46 -5.15 7.08
C ASN A 33 13.17 -4.31 5.82
N LEU A 34 13.92 -4.52 4.75
CA LEU A 34 13.66 -3.84 3.48
C LEU A 34 12.33 -4.29 2.89
N ALA A 35 12.01 -5.58 2.98
CA ALA A 35 10.73 -6.10 2.49
C ALA A 35 9.55 -5.42 3.20
N ILE A 36 9.64 -5.22 4.52
CA ILE A 36 8.62 -4.49 5.28
C ILE A 36 8.44 -3.07 4.73
N ARG A 37 9.54 -2.33 4.53
CA ARG A 37 9.47 -0.96 4.00
C ARG A 37 8.88 -0.91 2.61
N ARG A 38 9.28 -1.82 1.73
CA ARG A 38 8.76 -1.84 0.35
C ARG A 38 7.30 -2.23 0.30
N ALA A 39 6.88 -3.18 1.15
CA ALA A 39 5.46 -3.54 1.26
C ALA A 39 4.64 -2.34 1.72
N GLN A 40 5.14 -1.58 2.70
CA GLN A 40 4.48 -0.37 3.18
C GLN A 40 4.35 0.65 2.04
N GLU A 41 5.40 0.87 1.26
CA GLU A 41 5.35 1.81 0.14
C GLU A 41 4.33 1.38 -0.92
N VAL A 42 4.26 0.08 -1.22
CA VAL A 42 3.27 -0.45 -2.16
C VAL A 42 1.86 -0.13 -1.69
N VAL A 43 1.57 -0.36 -0.42
CA VAL A 43 0.24 -0.11 0.13
C VAL A 43 -0.07 1.38 0.15
N GLU A 44 0.84 2.21 0.63
CA GLU A 44 0.65 3.65 0.68
C GLU A 44 0.37 4.23 -0.71
N LEU A 45 1.21 3.89 -1.69
CA LEU A 45 1.06 4.39 -3.06
C LEU A 45 -0.23 3.88 -3.71
N SER A 46 -0.62 2.64 -3.44
CA SER A 46 -1.85 2.08 -3.97
C SER A 46 -3.08 2.82 -3.46
N LEU A 47 -3.14 3.07 -2.15
CA LEU A 47 -4.27 3.77 -1.55
C LEU A 47 -4.31 5.23 -2.00
N LYS A 48 -3.18 5.91 -1.99
CA LYS A 48 -3.09 7.29 -2.42
C LYS A 48 -3.36 7.44 -3.92
N GLY A 49 -2.88 6.50 -4.73
CA GLY A 49 -3.16 6.50 -6.16
C GLY A 49 -4.67 6.38 -6.44
N CYS A 50 -5.34 5.47 -5.73
CA CYS A 50 -6.77 5.31 -5.85
C CYS A 50 -7.52 6.57 -5.45
N LEU A 51 -7.13 7.20 -4.33
CA LEU A 51 -7.74 8.46 -3.88
C LEU A 51 -7.58 9.56 -4.92
N ARG A 52 -6.39 9.70 -5.53
CA ARG A 52 -6.16 10.70 -6.57
C ARG A 52 -7.00 10.45 -7.81
N ILE A 53 -7.18 9.19 -8.20
CA ILE A 53 -8.06 8.85 -9.32
C ILE A 53 -9.49 9.33 -9.04
N LEU A 54 -9.91 9.24 -7.78
CA LEU A 54 -11.23 9.72 -7.35
C LEU A 54 -11.29 11.23 -7.13
N GLY A 55 -10.19 11.94 -7.35
CA GLY A 55 -10.14 13.39 -7.18
C GLY A 55 -10.04 13.84 -5.73
N ILE A 56 -9.58 12.97 -4.83
CA ILE A 56 -9.51 13.25 -3.40
C ILE A 56 -8.07 13.59 -3.02
N ASP A 57 -7.87 14.71 -2.35
CA ASP A 57 -6.60 15.06 -1.76
C ASP A 57 -6.37 14.26 -0.47
N TYR A 58 -5.12 14.02 -0.16
CA TYR A 58 -4.74 13.24 1.02
C TYR A 58 -3.58 13.91 1.76
N PRO A 59 -3.48 13.70 3.09
CA PRO A 59 -2.34 14.23 3.84
C PRO A 59 -1.06 13.47 3.48
N LYS A 60 0.08 14.16 3.60
CA LYS A 60 1.39 13.57 3.28
C LYS A 60 1.91 12.77 4.47
N VAL A 61 1.21 11.69 4.79
CA VAL A 61 1.55 10.77 5.89
C VAL A 61 1.60 9.35 5.34
N HIS A 62 2.25 8.45 6.07
CA HIS A 62 2.40 7.05 5.63
C HIS A 62 1.14 6.21 5.87
N TYR A 63 0.28 6.63 6.79
CA TYR A 63 -0.95 5.91 7.09
C TYR A 63 -2.13 6.55 6.37
N ALA A 64 -2.53 5.96 5.26
CA ALA A 64 -3.64 6.47 4.44
C ALA A 64 -4.92 5.65 4.58
N GLY A 65 -4.88 4.56 5.35
CA GLY A 65 -5.97 3.59 5.39
C GLY A 65 -7.29 4.15 5.89
N LEU A 66 -7.25 5.00 6.90
CA LEU A 66 -8.48 5.55 7.48
C LEU A 66 -9.21 6.46 6.50
N LEU A 67 -8.46 7.37 5.86
CA LEU A 67 -9.02 8.25 4.83
C LEU A 67 -9.54 7.43 3.64
N PHE A 68 -8.78 6.42 3.23
CA PHE A 68 -9.17 5.54 2.13
C PHE A 68 -10.51 4.86 2.40
N VAL A 69 -10.68 4.27 3.58
CA VAL A 69 -11.92 3.57 3.95
C VAL A 69 -13.09 4.55 3.93
N LYS A 70 -12.89 5.74 4.49
CA LYS A 70 -13.93 6.76 4.55
C LYS A 70 -14.37 7.22 3.17
N GLU A 71 -13.42 7.53 2.29
CA GLU A 71 -13.73 8.15 1.00
C GLU A 71 -13.97 7.15 -0.13
N ALA A 72 -13.10 6.17 -0.28
CA ALA A 72 -13.23 5.18 -1.35
C ALA A 72 -14.40 4.23 -1.09
N GLY A 73 -14.69 3.94 0.17
CA GLY A 73 -15.84 3.12 0.52
C GLY A 73 -17.17 3.68 0.06
N LYS A 74 -17.28 5.01 -0.12
CA LYS A 74 -18.48 5.67 -0.61
C LYS A 74 -18.57 5.66 -2.14
N LYS A 75 -17.43 5.68 -2.82
CA LYS A 75 -17.36 5.91 -4.27
C LYS A 75 -17.09 4.64 -5.08
N LEU A 76 -16.52 3.63 -4.45
CA LEU A 76 -16.17 2.38 -5.11
C LEU A 76 -16.88 1.20 -4.43
N ASN A 77 -17.03 0.12 -5.19
CA ASN A 77 -17.77 -1.05 -4.73
C ASN A 77 -16.88 -2.02 -3.94
N PHE A 78 -16.41 -1.57 -2.77
CA PHE A 78 -15.72 -2.43 -1.81
C PHE A 78 -16.71 -2.98 -0.80
N ASN A 79 -16.59 -4.26 -0.45
CA ASN A 79 -17.37 -4.75 0.66
C ASN A 79 -16.72 -4.31 1.99
N LYS A 80 -17.51 -4.34 3.05
CA LYS A 80 -17.09 -3.86 4.36
C LYS A 80 -15.89 -4.63 4.92
N ASN A 81 -15.87 -5.94 4.72
CA ASN A 81 -14.78 -6.78 5.21
C ASN A 81 -13.45 -6.45 4.51
N THR A 82 -13.50 -6.20 3.21
CA THR A 82 -12.31 -5.79 2.44
C THR A 82 -11.78 -4.44 2.93
N LEU A 83 -12.66 -3.48 3.17
CA LEU A 83 -12.26 -2.18 3.69
C LEU A 83 -11.60 -2.28 5.06
N THR A 84 -12.16 -3.09 5.94
CA THR A 84 -11.60 -3.35 7.27
C THR A 84 -10.19 -3.95 7.16
N GLU A 85 -10.02 -4.89 6.25
CA GLU A 85 -8.73 -5.55 6.03
C GLU A 85 -7.69 -4.58 5.46
N ILE A 86 -8.09 -3.74 4.51
CA ILE A 86 -7.20 -2.73 3.93
C ILE A 86 -6.73 -1.74 5.01
N GLU A 87 -7.63 -1.29 5.87
CA GLU A 87 -7.28 -0.39 6.96
C GLU A 87 -6.28 -1.04 7.93
N ARG A 88 -6.53 -2.29 8.30
CA ARG A 88 -5.64 -3.05 9.19
C ARG A 88 -4.23 -3.16 8.57
N ILE A 89 -4.17 -3.51 7.30
CA ILE A 89 -2.90 -3.64 6.58
C ILE A 89 -2.15 -2.31 6.53
N SER A 90 -2.84 -1.24 6.17
CA SER A 90 -2.25 0.09 6.10
C SER A 90 -1.66 0.51 7.46
N ARG A 91 -2.41 0.26 8.53
CA ARG A 91 -2.00 0.65 9.87
C ARG A 91 -0.76 -0.09 10.35
N TRP A 92 -0.75 -1.42 10.26
CA TRP A 92 0.39 -2.16 10.78
C TRP A 92 1.67 -1.91 9.98
N LEU A 93 1.56 -1.77 8.65
CA LEU A 93 2.73 -1.45 7.82
C LEU A 93 3.25 -0.04 8.09
N ALA A 94 2.36 0.94 8.28
CA ALA A 94 2.78 2.29 8.63
C ALA A 94 3.51 2.31 9.98
N GLU A 95 3.02 1.56 10.95
CA GLU A 95 3.66 1.44 12.27
C GLU A 95 5.02 0.72 12.19
N ALA A 96 5.16 -0.24 11.28
CA ALA A 96 6.39 -1.02 11.13
C ALA A 96 7.47 -0.27 10.34
N ARG A 97 7.13 0.79 9.61
CA ARG A 97 8.07 1.47 8.71
C ARG A 97 9.30 2.01 9.42
N ALA A 98 9.12 2.81 10.46
CA ALA A 98 10.24 3.40 11.18
C ALA A 98 11.13 2.36 11.86
N PRO A 99 10.58 1.39 12.61
CA PRO A 99 11.43 0.33 13.19
C PRO A 99 12.22 -0.45 12.14
N SER A 100 11.65 -0.71 10.96
CA SER A 100 12.36 -1.42 9.90
C SER A 100 13.49 -0.59 9.30
N PHE A 101 13.28 0.71 9.19
CA PHE A 101 14.25 1.63 8.59
C PHE A 101 15.44 1.89 9.53
N TYR A 102 15.16 2.14 10.80
CA TYR A 102 16.20 2.48 11.78
C TYR A 102 16.84 1.25 12.42
N GLY A 103 16.41 0.04 12.05
CA GLY A 103 16.95 -1.18 12.62
C GLY A 103 16.62 -1.37 14.10
N GLU A 104 15.56 -0.72 14.57
CA GLU A 104 15.10 -0.86 15.95
C GLU A 104 14.47 -2.22 16.23
N ARG A 105 14.11 -2.93 15.18
CA ARG A 105 13.54 -4.27 15.23
C ARG A 105 14.05 -5.06 14.05
N ASP A 106 14.42 -6.32 14.31
CA ASP A 106 14.74 -7.28 13.25
C ASP A 106 13.47 -8.05 12.91
N PHE A 107 12.89 -7.73 11.76
CA PHE A 107 11.69 -8.43 11.30
C PHE A 107 12.07 -9.83 10.82
N THR A 108 11.17 -10.78 11.06
CA THR A 108 11.40 -12.18 10.73
C THR A 108 10.93 -12.49 9.30
N SER A 109 11.32 -13.70 8.82
CA SER A 109 10.81 -14.22 7.56
C SER A 109 9.27 -14.24 7.55
N GLU A 110 8.65 -14.61 8.68
CA GLU A 110 7.19 -14.65 8.79
C GLU A 110 6.56 -13.27 8.68
N ASP A 111 7.17 -12.26 9.32
CA ASP A 111 6.73 -10.88 9.20
C ASP A 111 6.77 -10.41 7.74
N ALA A 112 7.87 -10.69 7.05
CA ALA A 112 8.06 -10.30 5.66
C ALA A 112 7.06 -11.00 4.73
N LYS A 113 6.81 -12.29 4.95
CA LYS A 113 5.81 -13.03 4.17
C LYS A 113 4.42 -12.45 4.36
N LYS A 114 4.07 -12.09 5.59
CA LYS A 114 2.79 -11.45 5.88
C LYS A 114 2.69 -10.10 5.16
N ALA A 115 3.75 -9.29 5.22
CA ALA A 115 3.79 -8.00 4.54
C ALA A 115 3.64 -8.15 3.03
N PHE A 116 4.31 -9.13 2.44
CA PHE A 116 4.21 -9.43 1.01
C PHE A 116 2.78 -9.80 0.62
N LYS A 117 2.16 -10.71 1.35
CA LYS A 117 0.78 -11.13 1.09
C LYS A 117 -0.19 -9.98 1.24
N ASP A 118 -0.01 -9.16 2.27
CA ASP A 118 -0.88 -8.02 2.52
C ASP A 118 -0.74 -6.96 1.42
N ALA A 119 0.48 -6.68 0.96
CA ALA A 119 0.70 -5.76 -0.15
C ALA A 119 0.08 -6.29 -1.44
N ALA A 120 0.23 -7.59 -1.71
CA ALA A 120 -0.38 -8.23 -2.88
C ALA A 120 -1.91 -8.12 -2.84
N PHE A 121 -2.51 -8.32 -1.66
CA PHE A 121 -3.94 -8.20 -1.47
C PHE A 121 -4.43 -6.79 -1.80
N VAL A 122 -3.77 -5.77 -1.25
CA VAL A 122 -4.17 -4.37 -1.48
C VAL A 122 -4.06 -4.00 -2.95
N ILE A 123 -2.94 -4.34 -3.59
CA ILE A 123 -2.72 -4.00 -5.01
C ILE A 123 -3.80 -4.65 -5.89
N ALA A 124 -4.14 -5.90 -5.61
CA ALA A 124 -5.16 -6.63 -6.37
C ALA A 124 -6.55 -6.04 -6.18
N GLU A 125 -6.91 -5.68 -4.96
CA GLU A 125 -8.21 -5.08 -4.66
C GLU A 125 -8.36 -3.70 -5.29
N ILE A 126 -7.32 -2.87 -5.21
CA ILE A 126 -7.35 -1.54 -5.86
C ILE A 126 -7.51 -1.69 -7.37
N LYS A 127 -6.75 -2.60 -7.98
CA LYS A 127 -6.80 -2.84 -9.41
C LYS A 127 -8.20 -3.30 -9.85
N ALA A 128 -8.81 -4.20 -9.09
CA ALA A 128 -10.13 -4.74 -9.42
C ALA A 128 -11.24 -3.70 -9.28
N ARG A 129 -11.17 -2.83 -8.26
CA ARG A 129 -12.26 -1.89 -7.95
C ARG A 129 -12.10 -0.53 -8.61
N SER A 130 -10.87 -0.07 -8.84
CA SER A 130 -10.63 1.23 -9.47
C SER A 130 -10.74 1.19 -10.99
N ARG A 131 -10.79 0.02 -11.57
CA ARG A 131 -10.79 -0.21 -13.02
C ARG A 131 -9.57 0.42 -13.70
N TYR A 132 -8.50 0.40 -13.00
CA TYR A 132 -7.22 0.86 -13.50
C TYR A 132 -6.56 -0.17 -14.41
#